data_76a97ce04d65424f24048385ed134236
#
_entry.id   76a97ce04d65424f24048385ed134236
#
_cell.length_a   1.000
_cell.length_b   1.000
_cell.length_c   1.000
_cell.angle_alpha   90.00
_cell.angle_beta   90.00
_cell.angle_gamma   90.00
#
_symmetry.space_group_name_H-M   'P 1'
#
loop_
_entity.id
_entity.type
_entity.pdbx_description
1 polymer ?
#
loop_
_entity_poly.entity_id
_entity_poly.type
_entity_poly.pdbx_seq_one_letter_code
_entity_poly.pdbx_strand_id
1 'polypeptide(L)'
;AAPLSATAATAFVACWLTRAVTRRVKAVAESANQVAGEQLPALVEALRDPRGKSVLPTIAPVNDRGTDELADLAKAFNAMQGTLVNVAHEQVEVLRRGVSEIFVTMARRNRSLIDRQLAMLDEFEAEVDDPAVLSNYYQLDHMATRMRRNSESLLVLASAEPKRRRVRATEIDDVVRAAIGEVEDYRRIEIEALESLQVRGNVVADVSHLLAELLDNATSFSPPDSLVRVGGRRAGDSYMVRIVDNGVGIGSERLRELNELLREPPIVGLSVEPTLGISVVSLLANR
;
A
#
# COMPACT_ATOMS: atom_id res chain seq x y z
N ALA A 1 -45.16 54.67 39.61
CA ALA A 1 -44.38 54.41 38.36
C ALA A 1 -43.16 53.43 38.55
N ALA A 2 -42.72 53.20 39.81
CA ALA A 2 -41.57 52.34 40.09
C ALA A 2 -41.74 50.82 39.92
N PRO A 3 -42.91 50.17 40.15
CA PRO A 3 -43.08 48.72 40.06
C PRO A 3 -43.11 48.18 38.62
N LEU A 4 -43.55 48.96 37.62
CA LEU A 4 -43.66 48.56 36.22
C LEU A 4 -42.30 48.47 35.53
N SER A 5 -41.33 49.27 35.90
CA SER A 5 -39.98 49.22 35.38
C SER A 5 -39.16 47.99 35.90
N ALA A 6 -39.40 47.60 37.15
CA ALA A 6 -38.76 46.42 37.75
C ALA A 6 -39.27 45.12 37.14
N THR A 7 -40.54 45.00 36.84
CA THR A 7 -41.14 43.81 36.18
C THR A 7 -40.74 43.69 34.74
N ALA A 8 -40.61 44.79 34.01
CA ALA A 8 -40.11 44.81 32.63
C ALA A 8 -38.62 44.38 32.56
N ALA A 9 -37.81 44.86 33.51
CA ALA A 9 -36.40 44.49 33.58
C ALA A 9 -36.20 42.99 33.91
N THR A 10 -36.96 42.44 34.88
CA THR A 10 -36.90 41.00 35.20
C THR A 10 -37.38 40.11 34.05
N ALA A 11 -38.45 40.51 33.34
CA ALA A 11 -38.92 39.78 32.15
C ALA A 11 -37.89 39.80 31.01
N PHE A 12 -37.22 40.93 30.82
CA PHE A 12 -36.17 41.06 29.81
C PHE A 12 -34.96 40.17 30.14
N VAL A 13 -34.49 40.19 31.38
CA VAL A 13 -33.37 39.33 31.85
C VAL A 13 -33.74 37.85 31.75
N ALA A 14 -34.92 37.45 32.14
CA ALA A 14 -35.43 36.10 32.04
C ALA A 14 -35.49 35.63 30.57
N CYS A 15 -36.03 36.47 29.68
CA CYS A 15 -36.09 36.17 28.24
C CYS A 15 -34.72 36.10 27.62
N TRP A 16 -33.77 36.95 27.98
CA TRP A 16 -32.40 36.94 27.53
C TRP A 16 -31.66 35.68 27.97
N LEU A 17 -31.76 35.33 29.27
CA LEU A 17 -31.20 34.11 29.84
C LEU A 17 -31.76 32.85 29.16
N THR A 18 -33.08 32.76 28.99
CA THR A 18 -33.71 31.62 28.32
C THR A 18 -33.22 31.48 26.90
N ARG A 19 -33.11 32.58 26.12
CA ARG A 19 -32.57 32.55 24.76
C ARG A 19 -31.09 32.17 24.72
N ALA A 20 -30.28 32.62 25.66
CA ALA A 20 -28.88 32.30 25.75
C ALA A 20 -28.67 30.81 26.01
N VAL A 21 -29.36 30.25 27.02
CA VAL A 21 -29.31 28.81 27.36
C VAL A 21 -29.84 27.95 26.20
N THR A 22 -31.01 28.31 25.64
CA THR A 22 -31.61 27.54 24.52
C THR A 22 -30.67 27.51 23.30
N ARG A 23 -30.00 28.62 22.96
CA ARG A 23 -29.04 28.65 21.84
C ARG A 23 -27.84 27.73 22.09
N ARG A 24 -27.31 27.70 23.32
CA ARG A 24 -26.17 26.84 23.67
C ARG A 24 -26.54 25.35 23.66
N VAL A 25 -27.71 25.01 24.25
CA VAL A 25 -28.25 23.63 24.20
C VAL A 25 -28.46 23.19 22.76
N LYS A 26 -29.03 24.05 21.92
CA LYS A 26 -29.25 23.76 20.50
C LYS A 26 -27.94 23.53 19.77
N ALA A 27 -26.90 24.34 20.01
CA ALA A 27 -25.59 24.19 19.40
C ALA A 27 -24.91 22.84 19.76
N VAL A 28 -24.97 22.42 21.03
CA VAL A 28 -24.50 21.12 21.50
C VAL A 28 -25.28 19.97 20.85
N ALA A 29 -26.61 20.09 20.79
CA ALA A 29 -27.47 19.08 20.20
C ALA A 29 -27.24 18.97 18.66
N GLU A 30 -27.08 20.09 17.95
CA GLU A 30 -26.77 20.10 16.50
C GLU A 30 -25.41 19.46 16.24
N SER A 31 -24.37 19.78 17.01
CA SER A 31 -23.06 19.17 16.88
C SER A 31 -23.14 17.67 17.19
N ALA A 32 -23.86 17.25 18.23
CA ALA A 32 -24.01 15.82 18.52
C ALA A 32 -24.75 15.07 17.40
N ASN A 33 -25.80 15.67 16.82
CA ASN A 33 -26.51 15.10 15.67
C ASN A 33 -25.63 15.03 14.40
N GLN A 34 -24.83 16.04 14.16
CA GLN A 34 -23.90 16.05 13.03
C GLN A 34 -22.84 14.95 13.18
N VAL A 35 -22.29 14.76 14.37
CA VAL A 35 -21.36 13.66 14.65
C VAL A 35 -22.03 12.31 14.44
N ALA A 36 -23.21 12.10 15.00
CA ALA A 36 -23.93 10.83 14.92
C ALA A 36 -24.44 10.53 13.49
N GLY A 37 -24.92 11.55 12.78
CA GLY A 37 -25.56 11.39 11.47
C GLY A 37 -24.60 11.42 10.26
N GLU A 38 -23.49 12.12 10.38
CA GLU A 38 -22.57 12.34 9.25
C GLU A 38 -21.17 11.85 9.53
N GLN A 39 -20.57 12.22 10.65
CA GLN A 39 -19.15 11.99 10.90
C GLN A 39 -18.85 10.54 11.33
N LEU A 40 -19.68 9.94 12.17
CA LEU A 40 -19.54 8.52 12.55
C LEU A 40 -19.75 7.57 11.37
N PRO A 41 -20.78 7.72 10.53
CA PRO A 41 -20.91 6.92 9.31
C PRO A 41 -19.74 7.10 8.36
N ALA A 42 -19.27 8.35 8.16
CA ALA A 42 -18.09 8.63 7.33
C ALA A 42 -16.81 7.97 7.89
N LEU A 43 -16.64 7.96 9.22
CA LEU A 43 -15.54 7.24 9.88
C LEU A 43 -15.63 5.73 9.62
N VAL A 44 -16.81 5.14 9.75
CA VAL A 44 -17.03 3.71 9.49
C VAL A 44 -16.78 3.37 8.03
N GLU A 45 -17.19 4.22 7.10
CA GLU A 45 -16.92 4.04 5.67
C GLU A 45 -15.42 4.17 5.36
N ALA A 46 -14.75 5.17 5.97
CA ALA A 46 -13.30 5.32 5.87
C ALA A 46 -12.54 4.09 6.42
N LEU A 47 -13.03 3.48 7.50
CA LEU A 47 -12.48 2.26 8.06
C LEU A 47 -12.75 1.02 7.19
N ARG A 48 -13.80 1.06 6.37
CA ARG A 48 -14.12 0.00 5.40
C ARG A 48 -13.40 0.13 4.08
N ASP A 49 -12.80 1.31 3.80
CA ASP A 49 -12.07 1.54 2.56
C ASP A 49 -10.83 0.62 2.49
N PRO A 50 -10.83 -0.40 1.62
CA PRO A 50 -9.71 -1.33 1.49
C PRO A 50 -8.44 -0.66 0.94
N ARG A 51 -8.55 0.54 0.37
CA ARG A 51 -7.44 1.28 -0.21
C ARG A 51 -6.69 2.13 0.82
N GLY A 52 -7.24 2.29 2.03
CA GLY A 52 -6.64 3.10 3.10
C GLY A 52 -6.41 4.58 2.75
N LYS A 53 -7.02 5.05 1.64
CA LYS A 53 -6.89 6.43 1.15
C LYS A 53 -7.74 7.42 1.94
N SER A 54 -8.73 6.92 2.66
CA SER A 54 -9.60 7.78 3.43
C SER A 54 -8.84 8.30 4.65
N VAL A 55 -8.43 9.54 4.57
CA VAL A 55 -7.99 10.28 5.77
C VAL A 55 -9.14 10.21 6.76
N LEU A 56 -8.90 9.60 7.91
CA LEU A 56 -9.93 9.51 8.95
C LEU A 56 -10.45 10.93 9.23
N PRO A 57 -11.77 11.14 9.14
CA PRO A 57 -12.33 12.47 9.27
C PRO A 57 -12.00 13.04 10.64
N THR A 58 -11.42 14.24 10.64
CA THR A 58 -11.18 14.99 11.88
C THR A 58 -12.53 15.44 12.41
N ILE A 59 -12.94 14.88 13.53
CA ILE A 59 -14.18 15.26 14.18
C ILE A 59 -13.96 16.63 14.86
N ALA A 60 -14.71 17.64 14.43
CA ALA A 60 -14.60 18.96 15.01
C ALA A 60 -15.14 18.95 16.45
N PRO A 61 -14.41 19.48 17.43
CA PRO A 61 -14.86 19.52 18.81
C PRO A 61 -16.05 20.47 18.96
N VAL A 62 -16.98 20.10 19.81
CA VAL A 62 -18.06 20.99 20.26
C VAL A 62 -17.45 22.13 21.07
N ASN A 63 -17.57 23.35 20.57
CA ASN A 63 -16.99 24.51 21.23
C ASN A 63 -18.04 25.13 22.13
N ASP A 64 -17.93 24.93 23.45
CA ASP A 64 -18.66 25.70 24.46
C ASP A 64 -17.70 26.48 25.34
N ARG A 65 -17.84 27.81 25.34
CA ARG A 65 -17.00 28.75 26.11
C ARG A 65 -17.56 29.02 27.51
N GLY A 66 -18.51 28.24 27.98
CA GLY A 66 -19.09 28.38 29.31
C GLY A 66 -18.25 27.77 30.43
N THR A 67 -18.66 28.02 31.67
CA THR A 67 -18.12 27.42 32.89
C THR A 67 -19.22 26.72 33.69
N ASP A 68 -20.29 26.38 33.03
CA ASP A 68 -21.51 25.76 33.59
C ASP A 68 -21.60 24.27 33.16
N GLU A 69 -22.70 23.63 33.57
CA GLU A 69 -22.98 22.20 33.29
C GLU A 69 -22.99 21.89 31.77
N LEU A 70 -23.32 22.88 30.91
CA LEU A 70 -23.30 22.69 29.47
C LEU A 70 -21.84 22.62 28.93
N ALA A 71 -20.94 23.38 29.52
CA ALA A 71 -19.51 23.28 29.17
C ALA A 71 -18.94 21.92 29.62
N ASP A 72 -19.33 21.40 30.74
CA ASP A 72 -18.89 20.10 31.22
C ASP A 72 -19.48 18.97 30.36
N LEU A 73 -20.73 19.10 29.89
CA LEU A 73 -21.31 18.19 28.90
C LEU A 73 -20.56 18.22 27.59
N ALA A 74 -20.19 19.38 27.05
CA ALA A 74 -19.43 19.53 25.85
C ALA A 74 -18.02 18.89 25.98
N LYS A 75 -17.34 19.09 27.12
CA LYS A 75 -16.04 18.44 27.42
C LYS A 75 -16.19 16.92 27.49
N ALA A 76 -17.21 16.39 28.16
CA ALA A 76 -17.45 14.96 28.24
C ALA A 76 -17.71 14.35 26.84
N PHE A 77 -18.48 15.05 26.00
CA PHE A 77 -18.77 14.65 24.64
C PHE A 77 -17.49 14.64 23.79
N ASN A 78 -16.66 15.69 23.84
CA ASN A 78 -15.40 15.77 23.16
C ASN A 78 -14.42 14.67 23.60
N ALA A 79 -14.38 14.36 24.89
CA ALA A 79 -13.56 13.26 25.42
C ALA A 79 -14.02 11.90 24.89
N MET A 80 -15.32 11.67 24.81
CA MET A 80 -15.90 10.46 24.21
C MET A 80 -15.56 10.36 22.72
N GLN A 81 -15.69 11.45 21.96
CA GLN A 81 -15.27 11.48 20.54
C GLN A 81 -13.79 11.14 20.36
N GLY A 82 -12.92 11.77 21.15
CA GLY A 82 -11.49 11.50 21.13
C GLY A 82 -11.18 10.02 21.40
N THR A 83 -11.87 9.44 22.39
CA THR A 83 -11.72 8.01 22.72
C THR A 83 -12.17 7.12 21.55
N LEU A 84 -13.31 7.41 20.92
CA LEU A 84 -13.81 6.64 19.76
C LEU A 84 -12.83 6.68 18.59
N VAL A 85 -12.30 7.85 18.24
CA VAL A 85 -11.32 8.01 17.16
C VAL A 85 -10.04 7.24 17.50
N ASN A 86 -9.55 7.33 18.72
CA ASN A 86 -8.34 6.62 19.16
C ASN A 86 -8.53 5.09 19.10
N VAL A 87 -9.67 4.58 19.59
CA VAL A 87 -9.98 3.15 19.53
C VAL A 87 -10.09 2.68 18.09
N ALA A 88 -10.72 3.47 17.20
CA ALA A 88 -10.81 3.15 15.78
C ALA A 88 -9.42 3.06 15.13
N HIS A 89 -8.53 4.02 15.41
CA HIS A 89 -7.14 3.98 14.94
C HIS A 89 -6.39 2.75 15.47
N GLU A 90 -6.51 2.47 16.75
CA GLU A 90 -5.86 1.32 17.38
C GLU A 90 -6.32 0.00 16.75
N GLN A 91 -7.63 -0.16 16.50
CA GLN A 91 -8.17 -1.35 15.86
C GLN A 91 -7.63 -1.55 14.43
N VAL A 92 -7.54 -0.48 13.64
CA VAL A 92 -6.95 -0.55 12.29
C VAL A 92 -5.49 -0.96 12.37
N GLU A 93 -4.71 -0.38 13.28
CA GLU A 93 -3.30 -0.72 13.44
C GLU A 93 -3.08 -2.16 13.95
N VAL A 94 -3.95 -2.66 14.81
CA VAL A 94 -3.90 -4.06 15.30
C VAL A 94 -4.22 -5.02 14.15
N LEU A 95 -5.28 -4.74 13.38
CA LEU A 95 -5.65 -5.56 12.21
C LEU A 95 -4.52 -5.55 11.16
N ARG A 96 -3.97 -4.38 10.86
CA ARG A 96 -2.87 -4.23 9.90
C ARG A 96 -1.65 -5.03 10.32
N ARG A 97 -1.23 -4.95 11.60
CA ARG A 97 -0.12 -5.73 12.12
C ARG A 97 -0.39 -7.23 12.06
N GLY A 98 -1.59 -7.66 12.48
CA GLY A 98 -1.96 -9.08 12.46
C GLY A 98 -1.95 -9.66 11.04
N VAL A 99 -2.49 -8.93 10.06
CA VAL A 99 -2.46 -9.33 8.65
C VAL A 99 -1.02 -9.40 8.13
N SER A 100 -0.20 -8.38 8.41
CA SER A 100 1.21 -8.36 8.01
C SER A 100 2.00 -9.53 8.61
N GLU A 101 1.81 -9.86 9.89
CA GLU A 101 2.46 -11.01 10.54
C GLU A 101 2.07 -12.34 9.91
N ILE A 102 0.80 -12.52 9.53
CA ILE A 102 0.34 -13.71 8.81
C ILE A 102 1.04 -13.81 7.46
N PHE A 103 1.08 -12.73 6.67
CA PHE A 103 1.75 -12.72 5.36
C PHE A 103 3.25 -13.02 5.50
N VAL A 104 3.95 -12.39 6.44
CA VAL A 104 5.37 -12.65 6.72
C VAL A 104 5.60 -14.11 7.06
N THR A 105 4.77 -14.66 7.93
CA THR A 105 4.91 -16.06 8.37
C THR A 105 4.66 -17.04 7.22
N MET A 106 3.58 -16.82 6.44
CA MET A 106 3.27 -17.65 5.27
C MET A 106 4.35 -17.56 4.19
N ALA A 107 4.79 -16.35 3.85
CA ALA A 107 5.81 -16.14 2.83
C ALA A 107 7.16 -16.79 3.23
N ARG A 108 7.57 -16.64 4.49
CA ARG A 108 8.78 -17.33 4.99
C ARG A 108 8.66 -18.84 4.93
N ARG A 109 7.49 -19.39 5.29
CA ARG A 109 7.24 -20.84 5.23
C ARG A 109 7.25 -21.34 3.78
N ASN A 110 6.57 -20.62 2.87
CA ASN A 110 6.56 -20.96 1.45
C ASN A 110 7.98 -20.93 0.88
N ARG A 111 8.74 -19.87 1.14
CA ARG A 111 10.13 -19.76 0.70
C ARG A 111 10.97 -20.96 1.17
N SER A 112 10.88 -21.34 2.44
CA SER A 112 11.63 -22.51 2.97
C SER A 112 11.23 -23.82 2.31
N LEU A 113 9.95 -23.98 1.91
CA LEU A 113 9.50 -25.17 1.18
C LEU A 113 10.04 -25.16 -0.24
N ILE A 114 10.01 -24.03 -0.92
CA ILE A 114 10.51 -23.87 -2.29
C ILE A 114 12.02 -24.06 -2.35
N ASP A 115 12.79 -23.50 -1.41
CA ASP A 115 14.23 -23.69 -1.32
C ASP A 115 14.61 -25.20 -1.19
N ARG A 116 13.80 -25.97 -0.45
CA ARG A 116 13.97 -27.43 -0.36
C ARG A 116 13.60 -28.16 -1.66
N GLN A 117 12.54 -27.71 -2.34
CA GLN A 117 12.14 -28.29 -3.63
C GLN A 117 13.21 -28.04 -4.69
N LEU A 118 13.77 -26.83 -4.76
CA LEU A 118 14.87 -26.52 -5.66
C LEU A 118 16.10 -27.39 -5.38
N ALA A 119 16.50 -27.54 -4.11
CA ALA A 119 17.62 -28.39 -3.76
C ALA A 119 17.40 -29.89 -4.15
N MET A 120 16.17 -30.39 -4.07
CA MET A 120 15.85 -31.74 -4.56
C MET A 120 15.84 -31.83 -6.09
N LEU A 121 15.39 -30.77 -6.78
CA LEU A 121 15.45 -30.72 -8.25
C LEU A 121 16.89 -30.71 -8.75
N ASP A 122 17.78 -29.93 -8.13
CA ASP A 122 19.22 -29.89 -8.44
C ASP A 122 19.86 -31.27 -8.27
N GLU A 123 19.47 -32.02 -7.23
CA GLU A 123 19.97 -33.38 -6.97
C GLU A 123 19.48 -34.36 -8.05
N PHE A 124 18.22 -34.29 -8.44
CA PHE A 124 17.66 -35.14 -9.48
C PHE A 124 18.18 -34.80 -10.88
N GLU A 125 18.37 -33.51 -11.19
CA GLU A 125 18.94 -33.07 -12.48
C GLU A 125 20.33 -33.68 -12.73
N ALA A 126 21.14 -33.79 -11.67
CA ALA A 126 22.48 -34.36 -11.75
C ALA A 126 22.50 -35.86 -12.11
N GLU A 127 21.39 -36.58 -11.94
CA GLU A 127 21.27 -38.02 -12.18
C GLU A 127 20.58 -38.37 -13.51
N VAL A 128 20.11 -37.39 -14.29
CA VAL A 128 19.29 -37.61 -15.49
C VAL A 128 20.06 -37.31 -16.74
N ASP A 129 20.22 -38.36 -17.59
CA ASP A 129 20.85 -38.26 -18.91
C ASP A 129 19.85 -38.09 -20.09
N ASP A 130 18.54 -38.26 -19.85
CA ASP A 130 17.49 -38.14 -20.88
C ASP A 130 17.12 -36.67 -21.15
N PRO A 131 17.35 -36.14 -22.36
CA PRO A 131 17.05 -34.76 -22.72
C PRO A 131 15.59 -34.37 -22.56
N ALA A 132 14.64 -35.32 -22.76
CA ALA A 132 13.21 -35.04 -22.60
C ALA A 132 12.82 -34.89 -21.12
N VAL A 133 13.42 -35.69 -20.26
CA VAL A 133 13.24 -35.61 -18.79
C VAL A 133 13.91 -34.33 -18.26
N LEU A 134 15.10 -34.00 -18.75
CA LEU A 134 15.84 -32.79 -18.38
C LEU A 134 15.03 -31.53 -18.71
N SER A 135 14.34 -31.50 -19.87
CA SER A 135 13.44 -30.39 -20.23
C SER A 135 12.31 -30.19 -19.21
N ASN A 136 11.74 -31.29 -18.67
CA ASN A 136 10.72 -31.21 -17.64
C ASN A 136 11.27 -30.69 -16.31
N TYR A 137 12.51 -31.03 -15.95
CA TYR A 137 13.17 -30.50 -14.76
C TYR A 137 13.40 -29.00 -14.88
N TYR A 138 13.82 -28.49 -16.03
CA TYR A 138 13.95 -27.05 -16.26
C TYR A 138 12.62 -26.31 -16.10
N GLN A 139 11.50 -26.89 -16.55
CA GLN A 139 10.19 -26.29 -16.35
C GLN A 139 9.81 -26.24 -14.86
N LEU A 140 10.10 -27.30 -14.11
CA LEU A 140 9.84 -27.36 -12.66
C LEU A 140 10.71 -26.35 -11.90
N ASP A 141 11.99 -26.19 -12.26
CA ASP A 141 12.90 -25.20 -11.68
C ASP A 141 12.38 -23.78 -11.90
N HIS A 142 11.96 -23.46 -13.13
CA HIS A 142 11.32 -22.17 -13.42
C HIS A 142 10.05 -21.92 -12.62
N MET A 143 9.19 -22.92 -12.47
CA MET A 143 7.99 -22.81 -11.65
C MET A 143 8.32 -22.56 -10.17
N ALA A 144 9.30 -23.27 -9.63
CA ALA A 144 9.74 -23.09 -8.24
C ALA A 144 10.39 -21.70 -8.03
N THR A 145 11.18 -21.23 -8.98
CA THR A 145 11.76 -19.88 -8.96
C THR A 145 10.66 -18.80 -8.99
N ARG A 146 9.63 -18.97 -9.79
CA ARG A 146 8.45 -18.08 -9.81
C ARG A 146 7.68 -18.09 -8.49
N MET A 147 7.48 -19.26 -7.87
CA MET A 147 6.87 -19.36 -6.54
C MET A 147 7.71 -18.66 -5.46
N ARG A 148 9.05 -18.76 -5.54
CA ARG A 148 9.96 -18.05 -4.64
C ARG A 148 9.78 -16.55 -4.76
N ARG A 149 9.75 -16.00 -6.00
CA ARG A 149 9.51 -14.58 -6.25
C ARG A 149 8.16 -14.12 -5.71
N ASN A 150 7.08 -14.87 -5.95
CA ASN A 150 5.77 -14.55 -5.39
C ASN A 150 5.79 -14.49 -3.85
N SER A 151 6.55 -15.36 -3.20
CA SER A 151 6.73 -15.34 -1.75
C SER A 151 7.54 -14.11 -1.29
N GLU A 152 8.53 -13.69 -2.05
CA GLU A 152 9.30 -12.45 -1.79
C GLU A 152 8.45 -11.22 -2.00
N SER A 153 7.61 -11.20 -3.03
CA SER A 153 6.63 -10.12 -3.29
C SER A 153 5.64 -9.97 -2.13
N LEU A 154 5.17 -11.08 -1.54
CA LEU A 154 4.34 -11.06 -0.32
C LEU A 154 5.10 -10.49 0.89
N LEU A 155 6.40 -10.77 1.03
CA LEU A 155 7.22 -10.19 2.09
C LEU A 155 7.40 -8.67 1.92
N VAL A 156 7.59 -8.21 0.69
CA VAL A 156 7.66 -6.77 0.36
C VAL A 156 6.33 -6.11 0.72
N LEU A 157 5.21 -6.70 0.32
CA LEU A 157 3.87 -6.21 0.64
C LEU A 157 3.61 -6.17 2.16
N ALA A 158 4.08 -7.15 2.91
CA ALA A 158 3.98 -7.16 4.36
C ALA A 158 4.92 -6.16 5.06
N SER A 159 5.61 -5.31 4.31
CA SER A 159 6.61 -4.34 4.82
C SER A 159 7.69 -5.00 5.70
N ALA A 160 7.93 -6.31 5.52
CA ALA A 160 9.01 -7.00 6.16
C ALA A 160 10.33 -6.50 5.58
N GLU A 161 11.11 -5.76 6.38
CA GLU A 161 12.43 -5.30 5.93
C GLU A 161 13.29 -6.50 5.53
N PRO A 162 13.79 -6.58 4.29
CA PRO A 162 14.76 -7.58 3.93
C PRO A 162 16.01 -7.32 4.80
N LYS A 163 16.58 -8.37 5.38
CA LYS A 163 17.88 -8.26 6.05
C LYS A 163 18.87 -7.68 5.03
N ARG A 164 19.25 -6.43 5.19
CA ARG A 164 20.20 -5.71 4.34
C ARG A 164 21.51 -6.50 4.30
N ARG A 165 21.70 -7.33 3.27
CA ARG A 165 23.00 -7.87 2.94
C ARG A 165 23.86 -6.71 2.47
N ARG A 166 25.10 -6.60 2.97
CA ARG A 166 26.11 -5.72 2.41
C ARG A 166 26.50 -6.26 1.04
N VAL A 167 25.80 -5.84 0.00
CA VAL A 167 26.13 -6.14 -1.40
C VAL A 167 27.02 -4.99 -1.89
N ARG A 168 28.01 -5.30 -2.74
CA ARG A 168 28.82 -4.28 -3.42
C ARG A 168 27.98 -3.53 -4.44
N ALA A 169 28.40 -2.32 -4.79
CA ALA A 169 27.85 -1.64 -5.94
C ALA A 169 28.01 -2.51 -7.20
N THR A 170 26.98 -2.56 -8.02
CA THR A 170 26.85 -3.48 -9.15
C THR A 170 26.51 -2.68 -10.41
N GLU A 171 27.03 -3.04 -11.56
CA GLU A 171 26.66 -2.41 -12.83
C GLU A 171 25.19 -2.66 -13.14
N ILE A 172 24.53 -1.67 -13.74
CA ILE A 172 23.10 -1.76 -14.09
C ILE A 172 22.84 -2.92 -15.08
N ASP A 173 23.81 -3.25 -15.95
CA ASP A 173 23.73 -4.39 -16.86
C ASP A 173 23.58 -5.71 -16.11
N ASP A 174 24.36 -5.91 -15.04
CA ASP A 174 24.28 -7.11 -14.19
C ASP A 174 22.95 -7.16 -13.43
N VAL A 175 22.43 -6.02 -12.98
CA VAL A 175 21.14 -5.95 -12.29
C VAL A 175 19.99 -6.29 -13.25
N VAL A 176 20.03 -5.78 -14.48
CA VAL A 176 19.02 -6.09 -15.50
C VAL A 176 19.10 -7.57 -15.89
N ARG A 177 20.31 -8.15 -16.08
CA ARG A 177 20.48 -9.59 -16.38
C ARG A 177 19.97 -10.46 -15.23
N ALA A 178 20.24 -10.09 -14.00
CA ALA A 178 19.69 -10.80 -12.83
C ALA A 178 18.16 -10.77 -12.81
N ALA A 179 17.55 -9.61 -13.10
CA ALA A 179 16.09 -9.48 -13.21
C ALA A 179 15.51 -10.33 -14.34
N ILE A 180 16.17 -10.37 -15.51
CA ILE A 180 15.76 -11.21 -16.66
C ILE A 180 15.81 -12.69 -16.27
N GLY A 181 16.84 -13.13 -15.54
CA GLY A 181 16.97 -14.51 -15.07
C GLY A 181 15.86 -14.97 -14.13
N GLU A 182 15.09 -14.03 -13.56
CA GLU A 182 13.93 -14.32 -12.72
C GLU A 182 12.62 -14.45 -13.50
N VAL A 183 12.60 -14.12 -14.81
CA VAL A 183 11.39 -14.15 -15.65
C VAL A 183 11.27 -15.47 -16.39
N GLU A 184 10.08 -16.07 -16.44
CA GLU A 184 9.83 -17.34 -17.10
C GLU A 184 10.16 -17.30 -18.59
N ASP A 185 9.64 -16.30 -19.29
CA ASP A 185 9.84 -16.10 -20.74
C ASP A 185 11.10 -15.26 -21.06
N TYR A 186 12.19 -15.43 -20.30
CA TYR A 186 13.41 -14.64 -20.43
C TYR A 186 13.98 -14.61 -21.85
N ARG A 187 13.75 -15.68 -22.66
CA ARG A 187 14.21 -15.77 -24.06
C ARG A 187 13.56 -14.73 -24.97
N ARG A 188 12.44 -14.15 -24.56
CA ARG A 188 11.73 -13.10 -25.28
C ARG A 188 12.17 -11.70 -24.91
N ILE A 189 13.14 -11.57 -23.99
CA ILE A 189 13.62 -10.27 -23.52
C ILE A 189 14.95 -9.96 -24.19
N GLU A 190 14.98 -8.86 -24.93
CA GLU A 190 16.16 -8.32 -25.57
C GLU A 190 16.68 -7.09 -24.82
N ILE A 191 17.97 -7.11 -24.49
CA ILE A 191 18.64 -5.95 -23.91
C ILE A 191 19.09 -5.04 -25.06
N GLU A 192 18.55 -3.82 -25.11
CA GLU A 192 19.03 -2.74 -25.96
C GLU A 192 20.26 -2.07 -25.30
N ALA A 193 20.63 -0.86 -25.77
CA ALA A 193 21.73 -0.11 -25.17
C ALA A 193 21.43 0.25 -23.71
N LEU A 194 22.33 -0.16 -22.81
CA LEU A 194 22.36 0.24 -21.41
C LEU A 194 23.58 1.13 -21.17
N GLU A 195 23.37 2.41 -20.86
CA GLU A 195 24.46 3.28 -20.43
C GLU A 195 24.97 2.82 -19.06
N SER A 196 26.30 2.82 -18.85
CA SER A 196 26.91 2.37 -17.61
C SER A 196 26.44 3.20 -16.41
N LEU A 197 26.01 2.50 -15.36
CA LEU A 197 25.61 3.05 -14.06
C LEU A 197 25.96 2.08 -12.94
N GLN A 198 26.62 2.57 -11.91
CA GLN A 198 26.83 1.82 -10.68
C GLN A 198 25.60 1.95 -9.74
N VAL A 199 24.90 0.86 -9.55
CA VAL A 199 23.78 0.76 -8.60
C VAL A 199 24.32 0.48 -7.20
N ARG A 200 23.92 1.26 -6.21
CA ARG A 200 24.36 1.05 -4.82
C ARG A 200 23.91 -0.31 -4.30
N GLY A 201 24.81 -1.02 -3.65
CA GLY A 201 24.55 -2.39 -3.18
C GLY A 201 23.36 -2.56 -2.24
N ASN A 202 22.95 -1.51 -1.52
CA ASN A 202 21.78 -1.55 -0.64
C ASN A 202 20.43 -1.52 -1.38
N VAL A 203 20.40 -1.15 -2.66
CA VAL A 203 19.18 -1.10 -3.49
C VAL A 203 19.20 -2.09 -4.67
N VAL A 204 20.31 -2.80 -4.90
CA VAL A 204 20.45 -3.78 -6.03
C VAL A 204 19.30 -4.80 -6.00
N ALA A 205 19.01 -5.39 -4.84
CA ALA A 205 17.97 -6.40 -4.73
C ALA A 205 16.55 -5.81 -4.98
N ASP A 206 16.28 -4.61 -4.47
CA ASP A 206 14.99 -3.94 -4.67
C ASP A 206 14.80 -3.54 -6.14
N VAL A 207 15.86 -3.04 -6.80
CA VAL A 207 15.83 -2.68 -8.23
C VAL A 207 15.71 -3.93 -9.11
N SER A 208 16.45 -5.01 -8.83
CA SER A 208 16.34 -6.28 -9.57
C SER A 208 14.92 -6.85 -9.49
N HIS A 209 14.35 -6.90 -8.29
CA HIS A 209 12.99 -7.39 -8.07
C HIS A 209 11.93 -6.51 -8.76
N LEU A 210 12.06 -5.18 -8.66
CA LEU A 210 11.18 -4.25 -9.37
C LEU A 210 11.21 -4.47 -10.88
N LEU A 211 12.42 -4.61 -11.47
CA LEU A 211 12.57 -4.86 -12.89
C LEU A 211 12.01 -6.23 -13.28
N ALA A 212 12.21 -7.26 -12.47
CA ALA A 212 11.67 -8.60 -12.71
C ALA A 212 10.14 -8.59 -12.76
N GLU A 213 9.47 -7.88 -11.82
CA GLU A 213 8.01 -7.72 -11.82
C GLU A 213 7.51 -6.99 -13.09
N LEU A 214 8.20 -5.95 -13.53
CA LEU A 214 7.83 -5.21 -14.74
C LEU A 214 8.06 -6.04 -16.01
N LEU A 215 9.16 -6.78 -16.11
CA LEU A 215 9.48 -7.65 -17.23
C LEU A 215 8.53 -8.84 -17.33
N ASP A 216 8.14 -9.43 -16.19
CA ASP A 216 7.15 -10.50 -16.12
C ASP A 216 5.77 -10.03 -16.59
N ASN A 217 5.36 -8.83 -16.19
CA ASN A 217 4.15 -8.21 -16.71
C ASN A 217 4.24 -7.98 -18.23
N ALA A 218 5.35 -7.44 -18.72
CA ALA A 218 5.56 -7.18 -20.14
C ALA A 218 5.50 -8.44 -21.00
N THR A 219 6.09 -9.55 -20.54
CA THR A 219 6.04 -10.84 -21.24
C THR A 219 4.68 -11.51 -21.15
N SER A 220 4.03 -11.46 -19.95
CA SER A 220 2.73 -12.10 -19.71
C SER A 220 1.57 -11.45 -20.48
N PHE A 221 1.61 -10.12 -20.68
CA PHE A 221 0.56 -9.39 -21.39
C PHE A 221 0.83 -9.18 -22.89
N SER A 222 1.96 -9.67 -23.38
CA SER A 222 2.35 -9.61 -24.80
C SER A 222 2.11 -10.95 -25.51
N PRO A 223 1.80 -10.92 -26.82
CA PRO A 223 1.71 -12.16 -27.62
C PRO A 223 2.96 -13.03 -27.47
N PRO A 224 2.82 -14.37 -27.44
CA PRO A 224 3.95 -15.29 -27.18
C PRO A 224 5.09 -15.17 -28.20
N ASP A 225 4.81 -14.75 -29.42
CA ASP A 225 5.80 -14.58 -30.49
C ASP A 225 6.44 -13.18 -30.52
N SER A 226 6.06 -12.28 -29.59
CA SER A 226 6.60 -10.92 -29.55
C SER A 226 7.78 -10.78 -28.58
N LEU A 227 8.69 -9.87 -28.90
CA LEU A 227 9.83 -9.54 -28.07
C LEU A 227 9.51 -8.37 -27.14
N VAL A 228 10.04 -8.45 -25.93
CA VAL A 228 10.08 -7.34 -24.95
C VAL A 228 11.48 -6.75 -24.96
N ARG A 229 11.61 -5.44 -25.05
CA ARG A 229 12.90 -4.76 -25.11
C ARG A 229 13.13 -3.94 -23.85
N VAL A 230 14.33 -4.05 -23.29
CA VAL A 230 14.77 -3.28 -22.13
C VAL A 230 16.00 -2.48 -22.47
N GLY A 231 15.98 -1.18 -22.22
CA GLY A 231 17.09 -0.26 -22.44
C GLY A 231 17.20 0.75 -21.30
N GLY A 232 18.36 1.40 -21.21
CA GLY A 232 18.60 2.39 -20.15
C GLY A 232 19.55 3.48 -20.56
N ARG A 233 19.26 4.72 -20.12
CA ARG A 233 20.09 5.89 -20.40
C ARG A 233 20.12 6.86 -19.24
N ARG A 234 21.16 7.65 -19.15
CA ARG A 234 21.24 8.78 -18.23
C ARG A 234 20.33 9.92 -18.71
N ALA A 235 19.64 10.55 -17.78
CA ALA A 235 18.78 11.69 -18.01
C ALA A 235 19.06 12.76 -16.93
N GLY A 236 20.08 13.58 -17.15
CA GLY A 236 20.60 14.50 -16.14
C GLY A 236 21.16 13.74 -14.92
N ASP A 237 20.67 14.05 -13.73
CA ASP A 237 21.04 13.39 -12.46
C ASP A 237 20.29 12.06 -12.23
N SER A 238 19.41 11.68 -13.15
CA SER A 238 18.60 10.47 -13.07
C SER A 238 19.04 9.44 -14.10
N TYR A 239 18.66 8.19 -13.90
CA TYR A 239 18.79 7.13 -14.87
C TYR A 239 17.41 6.61 -15.26
N MET A 240 17.14 6.55 -16.55
CA MET A 240 15.86 6.10 -17.09
C MET A 240 16.02 4.67 -17.63
N VAL A 241 15.29 3.72 -17.06
CA VAL A 241 15.09 2.39 -17.64
C VAL A 241 13.79 2.39 -18.43
N ARG A 242 13.82 1.85 -19.62
CA ARG A 242 12.67 1.73 -20.51
C ARG A 242 12.43 0.26 -20.84
N ILE A 243 11.22 -0.21 -20.57
CA ILE A 243 10.74 -1.54 -20.98
C ILE A 243 9.65 -1.30 -22.02
N VAL A 244 9.75 -1.97 -23.15
CA VAL A 244 8.81 -1.85 -24.29
C VAL A 244 8.26 -3.22 -24.60
N ASP A 245 6.97 -3.36 -24.51
CA ASP A 245 6.19 -4.55 -24.83
C ASP A 245 5.26 -4.30 -26.02
N ASN A 246 4.68 -5.36 -26.56
CA ASN A 246 3.69 -5.32 -27.63
C ASN A 246 2.34 -5.88 -27.14
N GLY A 247 2.03 -5.67 -25.86
CA GLY A 247 0.83 -6.18 -25.21
C GLY A 247 -0.45 -5.47 -25.63
N VAL A 248 -1.54 -5.87 -24.99
CA VAL A 248 -2.90 -5.34 -25.25
C VAL A 248 -3.05 -3.85 -24.87
N GLY A 249 -2.05 -3.27 -24.22
CA GLY A 249 -2.06 -1.90 -23.72
C GLY A 249 -2.96 -1.71 -22.50
N ILE A 250 -2.90 -0.53 -21.93
CA ILE A 250 -3.67 -0.15 -20.74
C ILE A 250 -4.56 1.03 -21.10
N GLY A 251 -5.88 0.89 -20.86
CA GLY A 251 -6.83 1.97 -21.10
C GLY A 251 -6.49 3.22 -20.25
N SER A 252 -6.78 4.40 -20.79
CA SER A 252 -6.37 5.69 -20.20
C SER A 252 -6.83 5.91 -18.75
N GLU A 253 -8.01 5.42 -18.39
CA GLU A 253 -8.54 5.51 -17.03
C GLU A 253 -7.74 4.59 -16.08
N ARG A 254 -7.54 3.33 -16.47
CA ARG A 254 -6.74 2.38 -15.69
C ARG A 254 -5.28 2.80 -15.57
N LEU A 255 -4.70 3.37 -16.63
CA LEU A 255 -3.34 3.90 -16.61
C LEU A 255 -3.19 5.04 -15.59
N ARG A 256 -4.21 5.91 -15.47
CA ARG A 256 -4.22 6.99 -14.48
C ARG A 256 -4.25 6.42 -13.06
N GLU A 257 -5.13 5.44 -12.80
CA GLU A 257 -5.21 4.76 -11.50
C GLU A 257 -3.89 4.09 -11.11
N LEU A 258 -3.24 3.40 -12.05
CA LEU A 258 -1.95 2.75 -11.81
C LEU A 258 -0.84 3.77 -11.53
N ASN A 259 -0.81 4.90 -12.24
CA ASN A 259 0.14 5.97 -11.99
C ASN A 259 -0.08 6.65 -10.63
N GLU A 260 -1.32 6.75 -10.16
CA GLU A 260 -1.63 7.20 -8.81
C GLU A 260 -1.15 6.19 -7.76
N LEU A 261 -1.37 4.90 -7.99
CA LEU A 261 -0.90 3.82 -7.13
C LEU A 261 0.63 3.80 -7.00
N LEU A 262 1.35 4.08 -8.10
CA LEU A 262 2.82 4.14 -8.10
C LEU A 262 3.35 5.34 -7.31
N ARG A 263 2.61 6.45 -7.25
CA ARG A 263 2.99 7.63 -6.48
C ARG A 263 2.69 7.47 -4.99
N GLU A 264 1.57 6.82 -4.68
CA GLU A 264 1.08 6.62 -3.32
C GLU A 264 0.87 5.11 -3.09
N PRO A 265 1.85 4.42 -2.48
CA PRO A 265 1.74 2.99 -2.24
C PRO A 265 0.50 2.65 -1.39
N PRO A 266 -0.22 1.57 -1.72
CA PRO A 266 -1.37 1.14 -0.95
C PRO A 266 -0.94 0.72 0.48
N ILE A 267 -1.82 0.97 1.44
CA ILE A 267 -1.64 0.42 2.79
C ILE A 267 -1.87 -1.08 2.73
N VAL A 268 -0.83 -1.82 3.14
CA VAL A 268 -0.79 -3.28 3.06
C VAL A 268 -1.90 -3.93 3.88
N GLY A 269 -2.59 -4.90 3.30
CA GLY A 269 -3.52 -5.81 3.98
C GLY A 269 -4.99 -5.67 3.60
N LEU A 270 -5.39 -4.70 2.78
CA LEU A 270 -6.80 -4.45 2.49
C LEU A 270 -7.19 -4.57 1.00
N SER A 271 -6.25 -4.74 0.08
CA SER A 271 -6.53 -4.89 -1.35
C SER A 271 -5.83 -6.13 -1.90
N VAL A 272 -6.58 -7.21 -2.05
CA VAL A 272 -6.17 -8.40 -2.83
C VAL A 272 -6.87 -8.30 -4.19
N GLU A 273 -6.50 -7.31 -5.00
CA GLU A 273 -6.89 -7.26 -6.41
C GLU A 273 -5.78 -7.86 -7.29
N PRO A 274 -6.07 -8.25 -8.56
CA PRO A 274 -5.14 -8.94 -9.47
C PRO A 274 -3.90 -8.12 -9.87
N THR A 275 -3.54 -7.09 -9.13
CA THR A 275 -2.43 -6.16 -9.36
C THR A 275 -1.31 -6.33 -8.33
N LEU A 276 -1.10 -7.55 -7.81
CA LEU A 276 -0.06 -7.82 -6.80
C LEU A 276 1.31 -7.28 -7.24
N GLY A 277 1.74 -7.55 -8.47
CA GLY A 277 3.01 -7.10 -9.02
C GLY A 277 3.16 -5.58 -9.04
N ILE A 278 2.13 -4.84 -9.51
CA ILE A 278 2.17 -3.36 -9.53
C ILE A 278 2.21 -2.77 -8.10
N SER A 279 1.54 -3.39 -7.15
CA SER A 279 1.61 -2.98 -5.73
C SER A 279 3.02 -3.18 -5.16
N VAL A 280 3.69 -4.27 -5.53
CA VAL A 280 5.10 -4.53 -5.19
C VAL A 280 6.02 -3.48 -5.84
N VAL A 281 5.83 -3.20 -7.13
CA VAL A 281 6.59 -2.16 -7.86
C VAL A 281 6.42 -0.80 -7.17
N SER A 282 5.18 -0.42 -6.80
CA SER A 282 4.90 0.83 -6.07
C SER A 282 5.67 0.90 -4.74
N LEU A 283 5.64 -0.17 -3.95
CA LEU A 283 6.33 -0.22 -2.66
C LEU A 283 7.85 -0.18 -2.81
N LEU A 284 8.40 -0.90 -3.80
CA LEU A 284 9.85 -0.91 -4.06
C LEU A 284 10.34 0.43 -4.60
N ALA A 285 9.58 1.09 -5.47
CA ALA A 285 9.92 2.40 -6.02
C ALA A 285 9.91 3.53 -4.98
N ASN A 286 9.20 3.37 -3.86
CA ASN A 286 9.09 4.36 -2.80
C ASN A 286 10.02 4.07 -1.58
N ARG A 287 10.90 3.06 -1.68
CA ARG A 287 11.97 2.75 -0.71
C ARG A 287 13.27 3.44 -1.05
#